data_1a282a74fc4f72eb9eeee6a1f95d56f0
#
_entry.id   1a282a74fc4f72eb9eeee6a1f95d56f0
#
_cell.length_a   1.000
_cell.length_b   1.000
_cell.length_c   1.000
_cell.angle_alpha   90.00
_cell.angle_beta   90.00
_cell.angle_gamma   90.00
#
_symmetry.space_group_name_H-M   'P 1'
#
loop_
_entity.id
_entity.type
_entity.pdbx_description
1 polymer ?
#
loop_
_entity_poly.entity_id
_entity_poly.type
_entity_poly.pdbx_seq_one_letter_code
_entity_poly.pdbx_strand_id
1 'polypeptide(L)'
;MNGAIVFDDRYIGKPLVYCGTVGIMPRKLPDGRESHIKTPTAGDVVYMVGGRVGYDGIHGATFSSLELTEESPSSAVQIGDPITQKKMLDMVLEARDAGLISCITDNGAGGLSSSIGEMAEYTNGCEIDLAKVPLKQPGLSAWEILVSESQERMTIAVRPEDCAAFDAMAELHEVEATPVATFTNTGMFHVKYGEDTVAYLSIEFLHDGVPQLQLESEWHTPTPEIFQTESIDLSQQGHSELLLRMLARPNIASKESWVRQYDHEVIAQTAVKPFVGVNRDGPGLSLIHI
;
A
#
# COMPACT_ATOMS: atom_id res chain seq x y z
N MET A 1 -10.85 -13.00 1.12
CA MET A 1 -9.85 -12.53 2.10
C MET A 1 -9.48 -13.69 3.01
N ASN A 2 -8.21 -13.87 3.31
CA ASN A 2 -7.73 -14.88 4.26
C ASN A 2 -6.75 -14.20 5.21
N GLY A 3 -6.71 -14.62 6.49
CA GLY A 3 -5.81 -14.00 7.45
C GLY A 3 -5.84 -14.69 8.80
N ALA A 4 -4.94 -14.29 9.67
CA ALA A 4 -4.87 -14.75 11.04
C ALA A 4 -4.67 -13.55 11.98
N ILE A 5 -5.26 -13.65 13.16
CA ILE A 5 -5.04 -12.72 14.26
C ILE A 5 -4.31 -13.51 15.34
N VAL A 6 -3.07 -13.09 15.64
CA VAL A 6 -2.19 -13.74 16.62
C VAL A 6 -1.95 -12.80 17.77
N PHE A 7 -2.16 -13.26 18.98
CA PHE A 7 -1.90 -12.54 20.22
C PHE A 7 -0.54 -12.96 20.80
N ASP A 8 0.32 -11.96 21.01
CA ASP A 8 1.66 -12.14 21.57
C ASP A 8 2.04 -10.89 22.37
N ASP A 9 2.48 -11.06 23.61
CA ASP A 9 2.75 -9.98 24.56
C ASP A 9 3.81 -8.99 24.07
N ARG A 10 4.68 -9.42 23.15
CA ARG A 10 5.70 -8.56 22.54
C ARG A 10 5.11 -7.45 21.67
N TYR A 11 3.85 -7.57 21.27
CA TYR A 11 3.17 -6.61 20.38
C TYR A 11 2.07 -5.79 21.07
N ILE A 12 2.03 -5.77 22.42
CA ILE A 12 1.01 -5.03 23.16
C ILE A 12 1.09 -3.52 22.89
N GLY A 13 2.30 -2.93 22.89
CA GLY A 13 2.49 -1.51 22.64
C GLY A 13 2.38 -1.09 21.17
N LYS A 14 2.62 -2.02 20.25
CA LYS A 14 2.58 -1.77 18.81
C LYS A 14 2.13 -3.02 18.05
N PRO A 15 0.87 -3.10 17.64
CA PRO A 15 0.42 -4.22 16.83
C PRO A 15 1.12 -4.21 15.46
N LEU A 16 1.52 -5.39 15.01
CA LEU A 16 2.10 -5.59 13.70
C LEU A 16 1.01 -6.08 12.73
N VAL A 17 0.81 -5.36 11.64
CA VAL A 17 -0.19 -5.68 10.62
C VAL A 17 0.51 -5.95 9.30
N TYR A 18 0.30 -7.14 8.76
CA TYR A 18 0.70 -7.48 7.40
C TYR A 18 -0.53 -7.49 6.50
N CYS A 19 -0.44 -6.80 5.38
CA CYS A 19 -1.46 -6.82 4.36
C CYS A 19 -0.81 -7.18 3.03
N GLY A 20 -1.45 -8.06 2.28
CA GLY A 20 -0.96 -8.48 0.98
C GLY A 20 -2.10 -8.88 0.05
N THR A 21 -1.88 -8.71 -1.23
CA THR A 21 -2.82 -9.11 -2.27
C THR A 21 -2.15 -9.99 -3.31
N VAL A 22 -2.92 -10.87 -3.91
CA VAL A 22 -2.51 -11.68 -5.06
C VAL A 22 -3.51 -11.43 -6.17
N GLY A 23 -3.00 -11.12 -7.36
CA GLY A 23 -3.83 -10.84 -8.52
C GLY A 23 -3.34 -11.58 -9.76
N ILE A 24 -4.17 -11.58 -10.78
CA ILE A 24 -3.84 -12.10 -12.11
C ILE A 24 -3.93 -10.93 -13.09
N MET A 25 -2.90 -10.76 -13.90
CA MET A 25 -2.91 -9.79 -14.98
C MET A 25 -2.64 -10.48 -16.33
N PRO A 26 -3.14 -9.95 -17.45
CA PRO A 26 -2.82 -10.51 -18.74
C PRO A 26 -1.31 -10.43 -19.01
N ARG A 27 -0.72 -11.47 -19.58
CA ARG A 27 0.72 -11.45 -19.93
C ARG A 27 1.04 -10.38 -20.97
N LYS A 28 0.12 -10.17 -21.91
CA LYS A 28 0.25 -9.14 -22.94
C LYS A 28 -0.95 -8.21 -22.93
N LEU A 29 -0.68 -6.95 -23.11
CA LEU A 29 -1.70 -5.92 -23.33
C LEU A 29 -2.29 -6.02 -24.76
N PRO A 30 -3.43 -5.38 -25.03
CA PRO A 30 -4.04 -5.39 -26.37
C PRO A 30 -3.13 -4.85 -27.47
N ASP A 31 -2.24 -3.94 -27.17
CA ASP A 31 -1.22 -3.38 -28.07
C ASP A 31 0.02 -4.29 -28.27
N GLY A 32 0.04 -5.46 -27.64
CA GLY A 32 1.09 -6.48 -27.74
C GLY A 32 2.27 -6.31 -26.76
N ARG A 33 2.34 -5.23 -25.98
CA ARG A 33 3.35 -5.06 -24.93
C ARG A 33 3.18 -6.10 -23.82
N GLU A 34 4.27 -6.49 -23.18
CA GLU A 34 4.22 -7.32 -21.98
C GLU A 34 3.79 -6.47 -20.79
N SER A 35 2.73 -6.87 -20.09
CA SER A 35 2.07 -6.06 -19.05
C SER A 35 2.94 -5.79 -17.81
N HIS A 36 3.94 -6.64 -17.54
CA HIS A 36 4.85 -6.51 -16.40
C HIS A 36 6.08 -5.62 -16.68
N ILE A 37 6.26 -5.19 -17.92
CA ILE A 37 7.41 -4.35 -18.31
C ILE A 37 6.97 -2.89 -18.34
N LYS A 38 7.61 -2.08 -17.51
CA LYS A 38 7.45 -0.61 -17.53
C LYS A 38 8.25 -0.04 -18.71
N THR A 39 7.63 0.82 -19.50
CA THR A 39 8.23 1.40 -20.71
C THR A 39 8.10 2.92 -20.79
N PRO A 40 8.35 3.68 -19.70
CA PRO A 40 8.31 5.12 -19.78
C PRO A 40 9.45 5.64 -20.65
N THR A 41 9.22 6.80 -21.27
CA THR A 41 10.20 7.50 -22.10
C THR A 41 10.35 8.97 -21.67
N ALA A 42 11.51 9.55 -21.94
CA ALA A 42 11.68 10.99 -21.72
C ALA A 42 10.66 11.76 -22.58
N GLY A 43 9.94 12.68 -21.97
CA GLY A 43 8.82 13.40 -22.54
C GLY A 43 7.46 12.92 -22.07
N ASP A 44 7.33 11.72 -21.50
CA ASP A 44 6.07 11.25 -20.94
C ASP A 44 5.61 12.19 -19.82
N VAL A 45 4.30 12.46 -19.82
CA VAL A 45 3.64 13.28 -18.81
C VAL A 45 3.22 12.38 -17.65
N VAL A 46 3.55 12.81 -16.44
CA VAL A 46 3.28 12.04 -15.21
C VAL A 46 2.08 12.62 -14.48
N TYR A 47 1.05 11.83 -14.38
CA TYR A 47 -0.19 12.17 -13.70
C TYR A 47 -0.21 11.63 -12.29
N MET A 48 -0.68 12.43 -11.33
CA MET A 48 -1.21 11.95 -10.06
C MET A 48 -2.72 11.72 -10.23
N VAL A 49 -3.17 10.50 -9.97
CA VAL A 49 -4.54 10.05 -10.22
C VAL A 49 -5.18 9.60 -8.91
N GLY A 50 -6.42 10.01 -8.68
CA GLY A 50 -7.22 9.61 -7.52
C GLY A 50 -7.34 10.69 -6.46
N GLY A 51 -7.09 10.35 -5.19
CA GLY A 51 -7.27 11.25 -4.05
C GLY A 51 -6.29 12.41 -4.00
N ARG A 52 -6.62 13.43 -3.20
CA ARG A 52 -5.79 14.62 -3.01
C ARG A 52 -4.76 14.42 -1.89
N VAL A 53 -3.72 15.23 -1.90
CA VAL A 53 -2.63 15.22 -0.92
C VAL A 53 -3.03 15.93 0.38
N GLY A 54 -2.75 15.30 1.51
CA GLY A 54 -2.92 15.83 2.86
C GLY A 54 -1.69 15.56 3.73
N TYR A 55 -1.82 15.77 5.05
CA TYR A 55 -0.75 15.49 6.03
C TYR A 55 -0.54 14.00 6.34
N ASP A 56 -1.22 13.13 5.62
CA ASP A 56 -1.21 11.69 5.89
C ASP A 56 0.20 11.11 5.67
N GLY A 57 0.72 10.41 6.67
CA GLY A 57 1.97 9.67 6.58
C GLY A 57 3.25 10.48 6.37
N ILE A 58 3.24 11.80 6.54
CA ILE A 58 4.41 12.68 6.32
C ILE A 58 5.61 12.36 7.23
N HIS A 59 5.40 11.61 8.31
CA HIS A 59 6.46 11.12 9.17
C HIS A 59 6.96 9.72 8.77
N GLY A 60 6.34 9.13 7.78
CA GLY A 60 6.74 7.88 7.12
C GLY A 60 6.96 6.70 8.06
N ALA A 61 7.89 5.84 7.69
CA ALA A 61 8.24 4.63 8.42
C ALA A 61 8.74 4.87 9.86
N THR A 62 9.27 6.04 10.17
CA THR A 62 9.68 6.40 11.53
C THR A 62 8.51 6.33 12.49
N PHE A 63 7.36 6.91 12.11
CA PHE A 63 6.16 6.86 12.94
C PHE A 63 5.61 5.42 13.06
N SER A 64 5.68 4.64 12.00
CA SER A 64 5.23 3.23 12.02
C SER A 64 6.09 2.36 12.95
N SER A 65 7.31 2.77 13.26
CA SER A 65 8.25 2.08 14.15
C SER A 65 8.20 2.54 15.62
N LEU A 66 7.47 3.63 15.92
CA LEU A 66 7.33 4.15 17.27
C LEU A 66 6.16 3.47 17.99
N GLU A 67 6.29 3.37 19.33
CA GLU A 67 5.18 2.96 20.19
C GLU A 67 4.07 4.03 20.17
N LEU A 68 2.81 3.60 20.03
CA LEU A 68 1.67 4.51 20.04
C LEU A 68 1.40 5.00 21.46
N THR A 69 1.31 6.31 21.62
CA THR A 69 0.97 7.00 22.86
C THR A 69 -0.27 7.87 22.67
N GLU A 70 -0.83 8.40 23.77
CA GLU A 70 -1.96 9.34 23.69
C GLU A 70 -1.59 10.65 22.95
N GLU A 71 -0.31 10.96 22.85
CA GLU A 71 0.22 12.13 22.15
C GLU A 71 0.47 11.87 20.66
N SER A 72 0.26 10.63 20.19
CA SER A 72 0.49 10.27 18.79
C SER A 72 -0.47 11.06 17.89
N PRO A 73 0.01 11.69 16.79
CA PRO A 73 -0.83 12.52 15.92
C PRO A 73 -1.95 11.70 15.30
N SER A 74 -3.20 12.16 15.42
CA SER A 74 -4.36 11.51 14.79
C SER A 74 -4.27 11.54 13.24
N SER A 75 -3.53 12.50 12.67
CA SER A 75 -3.26 12.62 11.24
C SER A 75 -2.33 11.53 10.68
N ALA A 76 -1.68 10.75 11.56
CA ALA A 76 -0.85 9.62 11.13
C ALA A 76 -1.68 8.45 10.58
N VAL A 77 -2.98 8.41 10.89
CA VAL A 77 -3.91 7.37 10.42
C VAL A 77 -4.87 8.00 9.43
N GLN A 78 -4.79 7.58 8.19
CA GLN A 78 -5.72 8.02 7.16
C GLN A 78 -6.99 7.16 7.16
N ILE A 79 -8.13 7.82 6.97
CA ILE A 79 -9.39 7.15 6.64
C ILE A 79 -9.42 6.95 5.13
N GLY A 80 -9.58 5.70 4.69
CA GLY A 80 -9.66 5.36 3.27
C GLY A 80 -10.95 5.88 2.61
N ASP A 81 -10.90 6.13 1.31
CA ASP A 81 -12.04 6.50 0.46
C ASP A 81 -12.33 5.41 -0.58
N PRO A 82 -13.19 4.43 -0.24
CA PRO A 82 -13.46 3.30 -1.13
C PRO A 82 -14.14 3.72 -2.44
N ILE A 83 -14.85 4.85 -2.51
CA ILE A 83 -15.48 5.32 -3.74
C ILE A 83 -14.41 5.82 -4.70
N THR A 84 -13.49 6.66 -4.24
CA THR A 84 -12.35 7.12 -5.03
C THR A 84 -11.51 5.96 -5.52
N GLN A 85 -11.21 4.99 -4.64
CA GLN A 85 -10.47 3.79 -5.02
C GLN A 85 -11.17 2.99 -6.10
N LYS A 86 -12.49 2.79 -5.99
CA LYS A 86 -13.26 2.00 -6.96
C LYS A 86 -13.30 2.67 -8.34
N LYS A 87 -13.58 3.97 -8.39
CA LYS A 87 -13.58 4.74 -9.64
C LYS A 87 -12.20 4.71 -10.30
N MET A 88 -11.15 4.97 -9.53
CA MET A 88 -9.76 4.93 -10.00
C MET A 88 -9.39 3.53 -10.54
N LEU A 89 -9.77 2.46 -9.84
CA LEU A 89 -9.50 1.09 -10.28
C LEU A 89 -10.13 0.83 -11.65
N ASP A 90 -11.41 1.18 -11.85
CA ASP A 90 -12.12 0.95 -13.10
C ASP A 90 -11.49 1.76 -14.26
N MET A 91 -11.18 3.04 -14.02
CA MET A 91 -10.48 3.91 -14.97
C MET A 91 -9.10 3.35 -15.35
N VAL A 92 -8.29 2.91 -14.39
CA VAL A 92 -6.95 2.36 -14.64
C VAL A 92 -7.02 1.09 -15.49
N LEU A 93 -7.97 0.20 -15.22
CA LEU A 93 -8.14 -1.02 -16.01
C LEU A 93 -8.52 -0.70 -17.47
N GLU A 94 -9.41 0.26 -17.70
CA GLU A 94 -9.80 0.69 -19.03
C GLU A 94 -8.66 1.41 -19.75
N ALA A 95 -7.94 2.32 -19.07
CA ALA A 95 -6.78 3.01 -19.62
C ALA A 95 -5.64 2.04 -20.00
N ARG A 96 -5.43 0.99 -19.20
CA ARG A 96 -4.51 -0.10 -19.53
C ARG A 96 -4.94 -0.80 -20.81
N ASP A 97 -6.20 -1.18 -20.91
CA ASP A 97 -6.73 -1.94 -22.07
C ASP A 97 -6.77 -1.08 -23.34
N ALA A 98 -6.90 0.24 -23.21
CA ALA A 98 -6.76 1.21 -24.28
C ALA A 98 -5.29 1.51 -24.66
N GLY A 99 -4.30 1.00 -23.90
CA GLY A 99 -2.88 1.20 -24.17
C GLY A 99 -2.34 2.59 -23.81
N LEU A 100 -3.07 3.37 -23.01
CA LEU A 100 -2.73 4.75 -22.66
C LEU A 100 -1.63 4.87 -21.58
N ILE A 101 -1.37 3.78 -20.86
CA ILE A 101 -0.43 3.77 -19.74
C ILE A 101 0.93 3.24 -20.19
N SER A 102 2.00 4.04 -20.06
CA SER A 102 3.38 3.60 -20.28
C SER A 102 4.03 3.03 -19.02
N CYS A 103 3.68 3.57 -17.86
CA CYS A 103 4.17 3.12 -16.56
C CYS A 103 3.19 3.53 -15.47
N ILE A 104 3.11 2.74 -14.41
CA ILE A 104 2.26 2.99 -13.24
C ILE A 104 2.96 2.52 -11.96
N THR A 105 2.79 3.28 -10.88
CA THR A 105 3.18 2.88 -9.52
C THR A 105 2.24 3.51 -8.49
N ASP A 106 2.19 2.97 -7.29
CA ASP A 106 1.40 3.53 -6.20
C ASP A 106 2.11 4.71 -5.52
N ASN A 107 1.36 5.48 -4.72
CA ASN A 107 1.87 6.52 -3.85
C ASN A 107 1.85 6.06 -2.38
N GLY A 108 2.53 4.95 -2.11
CA GLY A 108 2.72 4.42 -0.76
C GLY A 108 3.77 5.21 0.03
N ALA A 109 4.70 4.49 0.64
CA ALA A 109 5.78 5.10 1.42
C ALA A 109 6.58 6.12 0.60
N GLY A 110 6.73 7.33 1.15
CA GLY A 110 7.42 8.44 0.47
C GLY A 110 6.61 9.17 -0.60
N GLY A 111 5.36 8.79 -0.83
CA GLY A 111 4.42 9.50 -1.70
C GLY A 111 4.95 9.73 -3.12
N LEU A 112 4.86 11.00 -3.60
CA LEU A 112 5.32 11.37 -4.94
C LEU A 112 6.84 11.26 -5.10
N SER A 113 7.62 11.41 -4.02
CA SER A 113 9.08 11.27 -4.12
C SER A 113 9.51 9.85 -4.49
N SER A 114 8.86 8.85 -3.90
CA SER A 114 9.09 7.44 -4.20
C SER A 114 8.51 7.07 -5.57
N SER A 115 7.23 7.33 -5.78
CA SER A 115 6.52 6.90 -6.99
C SER A 115 7.11 7.46 -8.27
N ILE A 116 7.42 8.77 -8.31
CA ILE A 116 8.05 9.41 -9.48
C ILE A 116 9.54 9.08 -9.56
N GLY A 117 10.23 9.03 -8.40
CA GLY A 117 11.65 8.69 -8.33
C GLY A 117 11.95 7.32 -8.89
N GLU A 118 11.20 6.30 -8.50
CA GLU A 118 11.34 4.94 -9.01
C GLU A 118 11.10 4.83 -10.52
N MET A 119 10.10 5.53 -11.04
CA MET A 119 9.84 5.54 -12.48
C MET A 119 10.87 6.36 -13.26
N ALA A 120 11.42 7.43 -12.66
CA ALA A 120 12.42 8.27 -13.27
C ALA A 120 13.77 7.57 -13.48
N GLU A 121 14.02 6.45 -12.78
CA GLU A 121 15.19 5.60 -13.02
C GLU A 121 15.21 5.08 -14.47
N TYR A 122 14.06 4.67 -15.00
CA TYR A 122 13.95 4.14 -16.37
C TYR A 122 14.25 5.19 -17.44
N THR A 123 14.04 6.48 -17.15
CA THR A 123 14.24 7.59 -18.10
C THR A 123 15.47 8.43 -17.80
N ASN A 124 16.12 8.17 -16.66
CA ASN A 124 17.25 8.92 -16.13
C ASN A 124 16.91 10.40 -15.87
N GLY A 125 15.72 10.66 -15.30
CA GLY A 125 15.38 12.00 -14.82
C GLY A 125 13.91 12.36 -14.87
N CYS A 126 13.54 13.35 -14.07
CA CYS A 126 12.20 13.95 -14.07
C CYS A 126 12.23 15.41 -13.63
N GLU A 127 11.17 16.14 -14.00
CA GLU A 127 10.85 17.45 -13.46
C GLU A 127 9.44 17.41 -12.87
N ILE A 128 9.32 17.71 -11.57
CA ILE A 128 8.08 17.70 -10.79
C ILE A 128 7.70 19.14 -10.45
N ASP A 129 6.43 19.50 -10.58
CA ASP A 129 5.88 20.78 -10.15
C ASP A 129 4.82 20.57 -9.06
N LEU A 130 5.23 20.75 -7.81
CA LEU A 130 4.36 20.55 -6.64
C LEU A 130 3.24 21.59 -6.55
N ALA A 131 3.34 22.73 -7.21
CA ALA A 131 2.28 23.73 -7.25
C ALA A 131 1.03 23.24 -7.99
N LYS A 132 1.18 22.23 -8.86
CA LYS A 132 0.07 21.60 -9.58
C LYS A 132 -0.65 20.50 -8.80
N VAL A 133 -0.04 20.03 -7.71
CA VAL A 133 -0.58 18.90 -6.94
C VAL A 133 -1.87 19.31 -6.24
N PRO A 134 -2.99 18.60 -6.44
CA PRO A 134 -4.24 18.89 -5.75
C PRO A 134 -4.15 18.52 -4.27
N LEU A 135 -4.57 19.46 -3.42
CA LEU A 135 -4.45 19.36 -1.97
C LEU A 135 -5.82 19.17 -1.31
N LYS A 136 -5.88 18.41 -0.20
CA LYS A 136 -7.06 18.28 0.68
C LYS A 136 -7.32 19.59 1.44
N GLN A 137 -6.27 20.29 1.84
CA GLN A 137 -6.30 21.53 2.58
C GLN A 137 -5.12 22.45 2.21
N PRO A 138 -5.24 23.76 2.34
CA PRO A 138 -4.14 24.69 2.13
C PRO A 138 -3.12 24.60 3.27
N GLY A 139 -1.91 25.07 3.00
CA GLY A 139 -0.87 25.26 4.02
C GLY A 139 0.18 24.16 4.11
N LEU A 140 0.12 23.13 3.27
CA LEU A 140 1.20 22.15 3.17
C LEU A 140 2.44 22.81 2.55
N SER A 141 3.59 22.56 3.16
CA SER A 141 4.89 22.92 2.61
C SER A 141 5.28 21.97 1.46
N ALA A 142 6.25 22.38 0.65
CA ALA A 142 6.69 21.60 -0.52
C ALA A 142 7.12 20.17 -0.16
N TRP A 143 7.86 20.00 0.93
CA TRP A 143 8.30 18.67 1.36
C TRP A 143 7.14 17.78 1.84
N GLU A 144 6.15 18.37 2.54
CA GLU A 144 4.95 17.62 2.98
C GLU A 144 4.13 17.14 1.79
N ILE A 145 4.00 17.97 0.74
CA ILE A 145 3.33 17.57 -0.50
C ILE A 145 4.08 16.43 -1.17
N LEU A 146 5.41 16.50 -1.23
CA LEU A 146 6.26 15.54 -1.92
C LEU A 146 6.23 14.15 -1.26
N VAL A 147 6.28 14.09 0.08
CA VAL A 147 6.41 12.83 0.83
C VAL A 147 5.09 12.30 1.39
N SER A 148 3.99 13.02 1.24
CA SER A 148 2.67 12.60 1.75
C SER A 148 2.28 11.21 1.27
N GLU A 149 1.82 10.37 2.19
CA GLU A 149 1.34 9.00 1.93
C GLU A 149 -0.19 8.92 1.86
N SER A 150 -0.88 10.04 1.53
CA SER A 150 -2.34 10.03 1.34
C SER A 150 -2.75 8.89 0.41
N GLN A 151 -3.72 8.09 0.85
CA GLN A 151 -4.12 6.86 0.17
C GLN A 151 -4.95 7.12 -1.11
N GLU A 152 -5.35 6.04 -1.79
CA GLU A 152 -6.15 6.05 -3.02
C GLU A 152 -5.55 6.92 -4.13
N ARG A 153 -4.21 6.88 -4.28
CA ARG A 153 -3.48 7.61 -5.32
C ARG A 153 -2.57 6.66 -6.10
N MET A 154 -2.53 6.88 -7.40
CA MET A 154 -1.58 6.23 -8.30
C MET A 154 -0.82 7.31 -9.08
N THR A 155 0.43 7.04 -9.39
CA THR A 155 1.23 7.84 -10.33
C THR A 155 1.31 7.10 -11.66
N ILE A 156 0.88 7.75 -12.74
CA ILE A 156 0.74 7.16 -14.07
C ILE A 156 1.48 8.00 -15.10
N ALA A 157 2.34 7.36 -15.88
CA ALA A 157 3.00 7.98 -17.00
C ALA A 157 2.22 7.73 -18.29
N VAL A 158 1.99 8.79 -19.05
CA VAL A 158 1.22 8.81 -20.30
C VAL A 158 2.03 9.51 -21.38
N ARG A 159 2.05 8.96 -22.58
CA ARG A 159 2.70 9.60 -23.72
C ARG A 159 2.03 10.93 -24.06
N PRO A 160 2.75 11.95 -24.51
CA PRO A 160 2.17 13.25 -24.83
C PRO A 160 0.99 13.17 -25.81
N GLU A 161 1.09 12.31 -26.82
CA GLU A 161 0.01 12.07 -27.80
C GLU A 161 -1.23 11.43 -27.24
N ASP A 162 -1.14 10.73 -26.11
CA ASP A 162 -2.25 10.00 -25.48
C ASP A 162 -2.90 10.81 -24.35
N CYS A 163 -2.33 11.96 -23.93
CA CYS A 163 -2.83 12.75 -22.80
C CYS A 163 -4.30 13.14 -22.95
N ALA A 164 -4.71 13.60 -24.15
CA ALA A 164 -6.10 14.02 -24.36
C ALA A 164 -7.11 12.85 -24.21
N ALA A 165 -6.73 11.64 -24.63
CA ALA A 165 -7.55 10.45 -24.47
C ALA A 165 -7.59 10.01 -22.99
N PHE A 166 -6.48 10.12 -22.29
CA PHE A 166 -6.38 9.82 -20.86
C PHE A 166 -7.22 10.79 -20.01
N ASP A 167 -7.14 12.10 -20.29
CA ASP A 167 -7.96 13.12 -19.63
C ASP A 167 -9.47 12.88 -19.84
N ALA A 168 -9.88 12.57 -21.07
CA ALA A 168 -11.29 12.25 -21.37
C ALA A 168 -11.78 10.99 -20.64
N MET A 169 -10.92 9.99 -20.46
CA MET A 169 -11.24 8.78 -19.71
C MET A 169 -11.35 9.08 -18.21
N ALA A 170 -10.45 9.90 -17.66
CA ALA A 170 -10.52 10.34 -16.27
C ALA A 170 -11.81 11.12 -15.98
N GLU A 171 -12.23 12.00 -16.90
CA GLU A 171 -13.50 12.73 -16.81
C GLU A 171 -14.70 11.77 -16.85
N LEU A 172 -14.69 10.80 -17.76
CA LEU A 172 -15.77 9.80 -17.89
C LEU A 172 -15.99 9.02 -16.59
N HIS A 173 -14.90 8.64 -15.91
CA HIS A 173 -14.95 7.92 -14.64
C HIS A 173 -15.08 8.83 -13.40
N GLU A 174 -15.14 10.15 -13.61
CA GLU A 174 -15.12 11.16 -12.52
C GLU A 174 -13.93 10.96 -11.57
N VAL A 175 -12.75 10.71 -12.13
CA VAL A 175 -11.49 10.55 -11.40
C VAL A 175 -10.65 11.80 -11.58
N GLU A 176 -10.13 12.36 -10.49
CA GLU A 176 -9.18 13.47 -10.57
C GLU A 176 -7.83 12.93 -11.09
N ALA A 177 -7.39 13.44 -12.24
CA ALA A 177 -6.10 13.12 -12.85
C ALA A 177 -5.38 14.44 -13.17
N THR A 178 -4.25 14.67 -12.51
CA THR A 178 -3.54 15.95 -12.62
C THR A 178 -2.11 15.71 -13.11
N PRO A 179 -1.67 16.35 -14.21
CA PRO A 179 -0.29 16.28 -14.68
C PRO A 179 0.61 17.06 -13.72
N VAL A 180 1.46 16.37 -12.98
CA VAL A 180 2.31 16.93 -11.92
C VAL A 180 3.80 16.88 -12.24
N ALA A 181 4.21 16.10 -13.26
CA ALA A 181 5.62 15.97 -13.65
C ALA A 181 5.77 15.59 -15.12
N THR A 182 7.01 15.65 -15.59
CA THR A 182 7.42 15.15 -16.91
C THR A 182 8.71 14.37 -16.75
N PHE A 183 8.83 13.23 -17.41
CA PHE A 183 10.09 12.49 -17.46
C PHE A 183 11.08 13.17 -18.39
N THR A 184 12.34 13.17 -17.98
CA THR A 184 13.46 13.76 -18.72
C THR A 184 14.60 12.74 -18.86
N ASN A 185 15.68 13.13 -19.53
CA ASN A 185 16.94 12.38 -19.56
C ASN A 185 18.09 13.29 -19.11
N THR A 186 17.87 14.02 -18.01
CA THR A 186 18.85 15.01 -17.52
C THR A 186 19.81 14.45 -16.46
N GLY A 187 19.57 13.22 -15.99
CA GLY A 187 20.26 12.63 -14.84
C GLY A 187 19.76 13.15 -13.49
N MET A 188 18.71 13.99 -13.48
CA MET A 188 18.31 14.72 -12.29
C MET A 188 16.87 14.46 -11.89
N PHE A 189 16.66 14.28 -10.59
CA PHE A 189 15.39 14.38 -9.90
C PHE A 189 15.21 15.86 -9.51
N HIS A 190 14.44 16.58 -10.32
CA HIS A 190 14.23 18.01 -10.16
C HIS A 190 12.83 18.30 -9.65
N VAL A 191 12.72 18.88 -8.46
CA VAL A 191 11.45 19.25 -7.84
C VAL A 191 11.32 20.76 -7.74
N LYS A 192 10.22 21.27 -8.24
CA LYS A 192 9.85 22.68 -8.23
C LYS A 192 8.58 22.92 -7.43
N TYR A 193 8.44 24.13 -6.94
CA TYR A 193 7.18 24.66 -6.45
C TYR A 193 6.91 26.00 -7.18
N GLY A 194 6.15 25.92 -8.26
CA GLY A 194 6.05 27.01 -9.21
C GLY A 194 7.39 27.31 -9.88
N GLU A 195 7.93 28.49 -9.68
CA GLU A 195 9.23 28.90 -10.27
C GLU A 195 10.43 28.50 -9.40
N ASP A 196 10.23 28.15 -8.15
CA ASP A 196 11.31 27.86 -7.21
C ASP A 196 11.73 26.38 -7.27
N THR A 197 13.02 26.13 -7.37
CA THR A 197 13.60 24.79 -7.19
C THR A 197 13.68 24.46 -5.69
N VAL A 198 13.00 23.41 -5.26
CA VAL A 198 12.95 22.97 -3.86
C VAL A 198 13.78 21.72 -3.59
N ALA A 199 14.07 20.93 -4.63
CA ALA A 199 15.04 19.83 -4.56
C ALA A 199 15.67 19.59 -5.94
N TYR A 200 16.96 19.25 -5.94
CA TYR A 200 17.71 18.97 -7.16
C TYR A 200 18.79 17.95 -6.85
N LEU A 201 18.54 16.69 -7.17
CA LEU A 201 19.37 15.53 -6.82
C LEU A 201 19.68 14.72 -8.08
N SER A 202 20.83 14.08 -8.16
CA SER A 202 21.05 13.12 -9.24
C SER A 202 20.23 11.85 -9.01
N ILE A 203 19.74 11.23 -10.08
CA ILE A 203 19.04 9.95 -10.03
C ILE A 203 19.95 8.88 -9.38
N GLU A 204 21.23 8.85 -9.74
CA GLU A 204 22.21 7.96 -9.14
C GLU A 204 22.30 8.12 -7.61
N PHE A 205 22.36 9.36 -7.10
CA PHE A 205 22.38 9.60 -5.66
C PHE A 205 21.06 9.15 -4.98
N LEU A 206 19.93 9.36 -5.63
CA LEU A 206 18.62 8.99 -5.11
C LEU A 206 18.50 7.48 -4.89
N HIS A 207 19.04 6.66 -5.81
CA HIS A 207 18.92 5.20 -5.77
C HIS A 207 20.11 4.52 -5.11
N ASP A 208 21.33 4.97 -5.38
CA ASP A 208 22.55 4.30 -4.94
C ASP A 208 23.37 5.11 -3.91
N GLY A 209 22.89 6.30 -3.53
CA GLY A 209 23.62 7.22 -2.64
C GLY A 209 23.70 6.81 -1.18
N VAL A 210 22.96 5.78 -0.76
CA VAL A 210 23.00 5.27 0.61
C VAL A 210 24.21 4.34 0.77
N PRO A 211 25.14 4.64 1.71
CA PRO A 211 26.28 3.77 1.96
C PRO A 211 25.83 2.37 2.37
N GLN A 212 26.43 1.34 1.74
CA GLN A 212 26.18 -0.04 2.11
C GLN A 212 26.73 -0.33 3.51
N LEU A 213 25.86 -0.77 4.41
CA LEU A 213 26.25 -1.21 5.73
C LEU A 213 26.89 -2.61 5.66
N GLN A 214 28.05 -2.74 6.29
CA GLN A 214 28.71 -4.05 6.49
C GLN A 214 28.27 -4.57 7.86
N LEU A 215 27.24 -5.42 7.88
CA LEU A 215 26.70 -5.99 9.10
C LEU A 215 27.20 -7.43 9.26
N GLU A 216 27.64 -7.75 10.48
CA GLU A 216 27.94 -9.12 10.87
C GLU A 216 26.73 -9.73 11.57
N SER A 217 26.43 -10.99 11.26
CA SER A 217 25.36 -11.73 11.92
C SER A 217 25.84 -13.13 12.27
N GLU A 218 25.45 -13.60 13.44
CA GLU A 218 25.75 -14.95 13.92
C GLU A 218 24.43 -15.70 14.18
N TRP A 219 24.29 -16.87 13.60
CA TRP A 219 23.15 -17.72 13.86
C TRP A 219 23.45 -18.68 15.02
N HIS A 220 22.70 -18.56 16.10
CA HIS A 220 22.69 -19.54 17.18
C HIS A 220 21.48 -20.45 17.02
N THR A 221 21.70 -21.76 16.94
CA THR A 221 20.61 -22.73 16.94
C THR A 221 19.82 -22.58 18.24
N PRO A 222 18.50 -22.30 18.19
CA PRO A 222 17.69 -22.18 19.38
C PRO A 222 17.77 -23.49 20.18
N THR A 223 18.11 -23.39 21.47
CA THR A 223 18.01 -24.54 22.36
C THR A 223 16.52 -24.84 22.56
N PRO A 224 16.05 -26.07 22.30
CA PRO A 224 14.65 -26.42 22.53
C PRO A 224 14.30 -26.12 24.01
N GLU A 225 13.30 -25.27 24.23
CA GLU A 225 12.71 -25.15 25.55
C GLU A 225 12.11 -26.49 25.94
N ILE A 226 12.64 -27.12 26.98
CA ILE A 226 12.03 -28.31 27.55
C ILE A 226 10.77 -27.81 28.28
N PHE A 227 9.62 -27.98 27.63
CA PHE A 227 8.34 -27.71 28.28
C PHE A 227 8.26 -28.56 29.53
N GLN A 228 8.33 -27.95 30.70
CA GLN A 228 7.96 -28.62 31.93
C GLN A 228 6.45 -28.80 31.87
N THR A 229 6.02 -30.03 31.65
CA THR A 229 4.60 -30.39 31.79
C THR A 229 4.26 -30.24 33.25
N GLU A 230 3.52 -29.17 33.60
CA GLU A 230 2.80 -29.13 34.88
C GLU A 230 1.97 -30.41 35.03
N SER A 231 1.87 -30.89 36.25
CA SER A 231 1.04 -32.07 36.52
C SER A 231 -0.41 -31.78 36.13
N ILE A 232 -0.86 -32.37 35.05
CA ILE A 232 -2.22 -32.20 34.57
C ILE A 232 -3.13 -33.12 35.40
N ASP A 233 -4.20 -32.56 35.97
CA ASP A 233 -5.25 -33.37 36.58
C ASP A 233 -5.96 -34.19 35.49
N LEU A 234 -5.76 -35.49 35.52
CA LEU A 234 -6.33 -36.45 34.57
C LEU A 234 -7.76 -36.94 34.98
N SER A 235 -8.38 -36.35 35.99
CA SER A 235 -9.78 -36.62 36.28
C SER A 235 -10.67 -36.12 35.12
N GLN A 236 -11.90 -36.65 35.00
CA GLN A 236 -12.82 -36.19 33.96
C GLN A 236 -13.16 -34.70 34.10
N GLN A 237 -13.23 -34.17 35.31
CA GLN A 237 -13.45 -32.76 35.56
C GLN A 237 -12.20 -31.92 35.14
N GLY A 238 -11.01 -32.39 35.51
CA GLY A 238 -9.75 -31.74 35.11
C GLY A 238 -9.58 -31.68 33.60
N HIS A 239 -9.92 -32.72 32.85
CA HIS A 239 -9.91 -32.70 31.40
C HIS A 239 -10.90 -31.68 30.82
N SER A 240 -12.11 -31.58 31.37
CA SER A 240 -13.10 -30.61 30.91
C SER A 240 -12.66 -29.19 31.18
N GLU A 241 -12.10 -28.90 32.33
CA GLU A 241 -11.55 -27.59 32.68
C GLU A 241 -10.35 -27.22 31.81
N LEU A 242 -9.44 -28.15 31.56
CA LEU A 242 -8.31 -27.96 30.67
C LEU A 242 -8.76 -27.63 29.23
N LEU A 243 -9.73 -28.39 28.71
CA LEU A 243 -10.28 -28.14 27.37
C LEU A 243 -10.92 -26.75 27.28
N LEU A 244 -11.72 -26.34 28.25
CA LEU A 244 -12.33 -25.00 28.27
C LEU A 244 -11.29 -23.89 28.34
N ARG A 245 -10.26 -24.07 29.17
CA ARG A 245 -9.11 -23.14 29.26
C ARG A 245 -8.36 -23.03 27.92
N MET A 246 -8.14 -24.17 27.24
CA MET A 246 -7.49 -24.16 25.91
C MET A 246 -8.34 -23.44 24.87
N LEU A 247 -9.64 -23.70 24.83
CA LEU A 247 -10.56 -23.05 23.88
C LEU A 247 -10.73 -21.55 24.17
N ALA A 248 -10.55 -21.11 25.41
CA ALA A 248 -10.61 -19.71 25.78
C ALA A 248 -9.33 -18.92 25.51
N ARG A 249 -8.23 -19.58 25.11
CA ARG A 249 -6.97 -18.85 24.81
C ARG A 249 -7.16 -17.90 23.62
N PRO A 250 -6.67 -16.66 23.69
CA PRO A 250 -6.86 -15.67 22.63
C PRO A 250 -6.47 -16.16 21.23
N ASN A 251 -5.39 -16.94 21.09
CA ASN A 251 -4.95 -17.50 19.82
C ASN A 251 -5.84 -18.63 19.28
N ILE A 252 -6.70 -19.24 20.12
CA ILE A 252 -7.58 -20.36 19.78
C ILE A 252 -9.05 -19.91 19.68
N ALA A 253 -9.48 -19.02 20.57
CA ALA A 253 -10.85 -18.51 20.63
C ALA A 253 -11.30 -17.88 19.31
N SER A 254 -12.63 -17.79 19.12
CA SER A 254 -13.23 -17.17 17.93
C SER A 254 -12.71 -15.74 17.70
N LYS A 255 -12.45 -15.42 16.45
CA LYS A 255 -12.08 -14.08 15.98
C LYS A 255 -13.25 -13.35 15.32
N GLU A 256 -14.48 -13.85 15.53
CA GLU A 256 -15.69 -13.33 14.87
C GLU A 256 -15.87 -11.83 15.08
N SER A 257 -15.65 -11.33 16.31
CA SER A 257 -15.78 -9.91 16.62
C SER A 257 -14.82 -9.01 15.81
N TRP A 258 -13.63 -9.51 15.49
CA TRP A 258 -12.64 -8.81 14.66
C TRP A 258 -13.02 -8.88 13.18
N VAL A 259 -13.41 -10.07 12.71
CA VAL A 259 -13.74 -10.31 11.30
C VAL A 259 -14.97 -9.50 10.89
N ARG A 260 -15.96 -9.33 11.78
CA ARG A 260 -17.19 -8.59 11.48
C ARG A 260 -17.07 -7.07 11.54
N GLN A 261 -15.95 -6.52 12.07
CA GLN A 261 -15.79 -5.07 12.21
C GLN A 261 -15.52 -4.34 10.88
N TYR A 262 -14.90 -5.01 9.93
CA TYR A 262 -14.47 -4.44 8.67
C TYR A 262 -15.09 -5.19 7.49
N ASP A 263 -14.81 -4.73 6.28
CA ASP A 263 -15.28 -5.33 5.03
C ASP A 263 -14.74 -6.75 4.80
N HIS A 264 -15.15 -7.70 5.60
CA HIS A 264 -14.75 -9.10 5.42
C HIS A 264 -15.31 -9.74 4.14
N GLU A 265 -16.21 -9.05 3.43
CA GLU A 265 -16.75 -9.41 2.13
C GLU A 265 -16.48 -8.32 1.09
N VAL A 266 -15.24 -7.85 1.01
CA VAL A 266 -14.82 -6.74 0.14
C VAL A 266 -15.29 -6.93 -1.30
N ILE A 267 -15.85 -5.86 -1.89
CA ILE A 267 -16.36 -5.78 -3.27
C ILE A 267 -17.53 -6.76 -3.54
N ALA A 268 -18.04 -7.44 -2.53
CA ALA A 268 -19.06 -8.51 -2.67
C ALA A 268 -18.65 -9.68 -3.61
N GLN A 269 -17.37 -9.85 -3.88
CA GLN A 269 -16.81 -10.89 -4.76
C GLN A 269 -16.14 -12.03 -4.02
N THR A 270 -16.34 -12.13 -2.71
CA THR A 270 -15.80 -13.22 -1.90
C THR A 270 -16.42 -14.56 -2.30
N ALA A 271 -15.62 -15.44 -2.90
CA ALA A 271 -16.09 -16.76 -3.37
C ALA A 271 -16.46 -17.67 -2.20
N VAL A 272 -15.65 -17.67 -1.13
CA VAL A 272 -15.94 -18.39 0.11
C VAL A 272 -15.98 -17.37 1.24
N LYS A 273 -17.16 -17.23 1.84
CA LYS A 273 -17.36 -16.28 2.93
C LYS A 273 -16.66 -16.73 4.21
N PRO A 274 -16.16 -15.79 5.04
CA PRO A 274 -15.52 -16.12 6.32
C PRO A 274 -16.47 -16.83 7.28
N PHE A 275 -17.78 -16.56 7.17
CA PHE A 275 -18.82 -17.26 7.90
C PHE A 275 -19.82 -17.92 6.96
N VAL A 276 -20.08 -19.20 7.22
CA VAL A 276 -20.96 -20.06 6.41
C VAL A 276 -22.05 -20.68 7.29
N GLY A 277 -22.97 -21.42 6.68
CA GLY A 277 -24.12 -22.01 7.34
C GLY A 277 -25.37 -21.15 7.25
N VAL A 278 -26.49 -21.69 7.69
CA VAL A 278 -27.82 -21.03 7.60
C VAL A 278 -27.85 -19.72 8.38
N ASN A 279 -27.20 -19.68 9.54
CA ASN A 279 -27.12 -18.49 10.39
C ASN A 279 -25.90 -17.62 10.11
N ARG A 280 -25.00 -18.02 9.19
CA ARG A 280 -23.71 -17.35 8.92
C ARG A 280 -22.87 -17.15 10.17
N ASP A 281 -22.78 -18.16 11.02
CA ASP A 281 -22.08 -18.19 12.30
C ASP A 281 -21.00 -19.26 12.37
N GLY A 282 -20.94 -20.16 11.41
CA GLY A 282 -19.89 -21.16 11.28
C GLY A 282 -18.68 -20.65 10.52
N PRO A 283 -17.43 -20.96 10.93
CA PRO A 283 -16.25 -20.55 10.20
C PRO A 283 -16.18 -21.19 8.81
N GLY A 284 -15.81 -20.41 7.81
CA GLY A 284 -15.51 -20.90 6.47
C GLY A 284 -14.14 -21.58 6.44
N LEU A 285 -14.09 -22.89 6.24
CA LEU A 285 -12.85 -23.66 6.10
C LEU A 285 -12.37 -23.65 4.66
N SER A 286 -11.95 -22.50 4.16
CA SER A 286 -11.56 -22.31 2.75
C SER A 286 -10.25 -23.00 2.33
N LEU A 287 -9.50 -23.55 3.28
CA LEU A 287 -8.20 -24.18 3.03
C LEU A 287 -8.25 -25.71 2.86
N ILE A 288 -9.42 -26.31 2.89
CA ILE A 288 -9.61 -27.75 2.72
C ILE A 288 -10.37 -28.05 1.41
N HIS A 289 -10.04 -27.36 0.34
CA HIS A 289 -10.43 -27.81 -0.98
C HIS A 289 -9.24 -28.49 -1.63
N ILE A 290 -9.19 -29.80 -1.43
CA ILE A 290 -8.36 -30.69 -2.22
C ILE A 290 -9.16 -31.10 -3.46
#